data_a322bdd5d3acfb41277f06a9301a52a2
#
_entry.id   a322bdd5d3acfb41277f06a9301a52a2
#
_cell.length_a   1.000
_cell.length_b   1.000
_cell.length_c   1.000
_cell.angle_alpha   90.00
_cell.angle_beta   90.00
_cell.angle_gamma   90.00
#
_symmetry.space_group_name_H-M   'P 1'
#
loop_
_entity.id
_entity.type
_entity.pdbx_description
1 polymer ?
#
loop_
_entity_poly.entity_id
_entity_poly.type
_entity_poly.pdbx_seq_one_letter_code
_entity_poly.pdbx_strand_id
1 'polypeptide(L)'
;MTNIESEEFEISLSRATESDAEALNEFLAPFVDAKELLPRSLEEMRHLTKFAWVARSQNQIVGFCAVEVYSRKLAELQCMAVSPTIRRRGVGQSLVSRCVELAREEGVLELMAISSSDEFLNSCGFGHSLPQQKRAFFIQPQEEPGS
;
A
#
# COMPACT_ATOMS: atom_id res chain seq x y z
N MET A 1 -32.12 18.79 10.86
CA MET A 1 -31.38 17.88 11.71
C MET A 1 -30.41 17.06 10.87
N THR A 2 -29.22 17.01 11.30
CA THR A 2 -28.18 16.31 10.59
C THR A 2 -28.09 14.88 11.11
N ASN A 3 -28.24 13.94 10.25
CA ASN A 3 -28.05 12.54 10.55
C ASN A 3 -26.59 12.24 10.74
N ILE A 4 -26.26 11.35 11.63
CA ILE A 4 -24.86 10.92 11.78
C ILE A 4 -24.33 10.38 10.46
N GLU A 5 -25.16 9.70 9.72
CA GLU A 5 -24.81 9.14 8.42
C GLU A 5 -24.47 10.21 7.39
N SER A 6 -25.08 11.39 7.50
CA SER A 6 -24.79 12.48 6.58
C SER A 6 -23.43 13.14 6.86
N GLU A 7 -22.81 12.79 7.99
CA GLU A 7 -21.47 13.26 8.32
C GLU A 7 -20.40 12.33 7.77
N GLU A 8 -20.79 11.16 7.25
CA GLU A 8 -19.87 10.28 6.57
C GLU A 8 -19.56 10.85 5.20
N PHE A 9 -18.30 11.24 5.02
CA PHE A 9 -17.86 11.82 3.77
C PHE A 9 -17.57 10.73 2.75
N GLU A 10 -17.85 11.04 1.51
CA GLU A 10 -17.50 10.14 0.43
C GLU A 10 -15.98 10.00 0.32
N ILE A 11 -15.58 8.79 0.04
CA ILE A 11 -14.17 8.49 -0.19
C ILE A 11 -14.02 8.20 -1.68
N SER A 12 -13.15 8.95 -2.32
CA SER A 12 -12.85 8.76 -3.73
C SER A 12 -11.47 8.16 -3.91
N LEU A 13 -11.35 7.25 -4.85
CA LEU A 13 -10.09 6.65 -5.24
C LEU A 13 -9.66 7.20 -6.58
N SER A 14 -8.40 7.58 -6.69
CA SER A 14 -7.83 8.04 -7.95
C SER A 14 -6.38 7.61 -8.06
N ARG A 15 -5.87 7.61 -9.29
CA ARG A 15 -4.46 7.33 -9.53
C ARG A 15 -3.61 8.43 -8.90
N ALA A 16 -2.55 8.03 -8.23
CA ALA A 16 -1.59 8.99 -7.70
C ALA A 16 -0.81 9.66 -8.84
N THR A 17 -0.32 10.86 -8.59
CA THR A 17 0.54 11.58 -9.51
C THR A 17 1.78 12.06 -8.77
N GLU A 18 2.82 12.44 -9.51
CA GLU A 18 4.06 12.92 -8.89
C GLU A 18 3.82 14.13 -8.00
N SER A 19 2.84 14.96 -8.34
CA SER A 19 2.51 16.13 -7.54
C SER A 19 1.95 15.79 -6.17
N ASP A 20 1.53 14.55 -5.95
CA ASP A 20 1.02 14.09 -4.67
C ASP A 20 2.13 13.73 -3.68
N ALA A 21 3.38 13.64 -4.13
CA ALA A 21 4.46 13.06 -3.33
C ALA A 21 4.66 13.73 -1.97
N GLU A 22 4.63 15.06 -1.90
CA GLU A 22 4.81 15.77 -0.63
C GLU A 22 3.67 15.46 0.34
N ALA A 23 2.43 15.56 -0.14
CA ALA A 23 1.26 15.27 0.69
C ALA A 23 1.24 13.80 1.12
N LEU A 24 1.70 12.90 0.26
CA LEU A 24 1.80 11.48 0.60
C LEU A 24 2.80 11.26 1.72
N ASN A 25 3.98 11.89 1.66
CA ASN A 25 4.96 11.76 2.73
C ASN A 25 4.43 12.30 4.05
N GLU A 26 3.68 13.39 4.02
CA GLU A 26 3.02 13.91 5.22
C GLU A 26 1.99 12.93 5.77
N PHE A 27 1.16 12.37 4.89
CA PHE A 27 0.16 11.38 5.28
C PHE A 27 0.80 10.14 5.90
N LEU A 28 1.92 9.69 5.34
CA LEU A 28 2.59 8.47 5.78
C LEU A 28 3.47 8.66 7.00
N ALA A 29 3.80 9.90 7.37
CA ALA A 29 4.72 10.16 8.47
C ALA A 29 4.33 9.48 9.80
N PRO A 30 3.07 9.50 10.24
CA PRO A 30 2.70 8.77 11.47
C PRO A 30 2.95 7.27 11.39
N PHE A 31 2.77 6.68 10.20
CA PHE A 31 3.02 5.24 10.00
C PHE A 31 4.51 4.94 10.03
N VAL A 32 5.33 5.84 9.52
CA VAL A 32 6.79 5.72 9.59
C VAL A 32 7.24 5.85 11.05
N ASP A 33 6.71 6.82 11.77
CA ASP A 33 7.04 7.02 13.18
C ASP A 33 6.66 5.81 14.03
N ALA A 34 5.57 5.15 13.69
CA ALA A 34 5.13 3.94 14.37
C ALA A 34 5.88 2.68 13.91
N LYS A 35 6.84 2.83 13.00
CA LYS A 35 7.64 1.73 12.42
C LYS A 35 6.81 0.72 11.64
N GLU A 36 5.68 1.14 11.15
CA GLU A 36 4.85 0.30 10.28
C GLU A 36 5.28 0.40 8.83
N LEU A 37 5.91 1.52 8.44
CA LEU A 37 6.41 1.75 7.09
C LEU A 37 7.82 2.30 7.16
N LEU A 38 8.58 2.07 6.09
CA LEU A 38 9.92 2.63 5.96
C LEU A 38 9.83 4.07 5.45
N PRO A 39 10.72 4.96 5.92
CA PRO A 39 10.77 6.32 5.38
C PRO A 39 11.25 6.30 3.92
N ARG A 40 10.75 7.25 3.14
CA ARG A 40 11.14 7.39 1.75
C ARG A 40 11.40 8.85 1.44
N SER A 41 12.39 9.08 0.59
CA SER A 41 12.66 10.42 0.09
C SER A 41 11.53 10.86 -0.83
N LEU A 42 11.49 12.16 -1.12
CA LEU A 42 10.51 12.71 -2.05
C LEU A 42 10.66 12.09 -3.44
N GLU A 43 11.91 11.88 -3.87
CA GLU A 43 12.18 11.25 -5.15
C GLU A 43 11.68 9.80 -5.20
N GLU A 44 11.93 9.04 -4.14
CA GLU A 44 11.42 7.68 -4.04
C GLU A 44 9.88 7.66 -4.08
N MET A 45 9.25 8.60 -3.39
CA MET A 45 7.80 8.68 -3.39
C MET A 45 7.25 9.04 -4.77
N ARG A 46 7.91 9.96 -5.48
CA ARG A 46 7.51 10.27 -6.86
C ARG A 46 7.58 9.04 -7.76
N HIS A 47 8.59 8.22 -7.56
CA HIS A 47 8.70 6.97 -8.30
C HIS A 47 7.54 6.03 -7.99
N LEU A 48 7.17 5.90 -6.72
CA LEU A 48 6.06 5.04 -6.32
C LEU A 48 4.72 5.50 -6.88
N THR A 49 4.52 6.79 -7.10
CA THR A 49 3.24 7.29 -7.62
C THR A 49 2.94 6.81 -9.04
N LYS A 50 3.91 6.30 -9.77
CA LYS A 50 3.68 5.81 -11.13
C LYS A 50 2.65 4.69 -11.20
N PHE A 51 2.65 3.81 -10.22
CA PHE A 51 1.71 2.70 -10.15
C PHE A 51 1.08 2.67 -8.75
N ALA A 52 0.19 3.63 -8.51
CA ALA A 52 -0.35 3.80 -7.17
C ALA A 52 -1.75 4.41 -7.21
N TRP A 53 -2.49 4.14 -6.15
CA TRP A 53 -3.82 4.68 -5.94
C TRP A 53 -3.89 5.43 -4.63
N VAL A 54 -4.64 6.52 -4.63
CA VAL A 54 -4.85 7.37 -3.46
C VAL A 54 -6.33 7.40 -3.14
N ALA A 55 -6.66 7.29 -1.86
CA ALA A 55 -8.00 7.52 -1.37
C ALA A 55 -8.05 8.90 -0.73
N ARG A 56 -9.06 9.68 -1.07
CA ARG A 56 -9.27 11.03 -0.53
C ARG A 56 -10.67 11.16 0.03
N SER A 57 -10.74 11.96 1.10
CA SER A 57 -11.99 12.42 1.67
C SER A 57 -11.84 13.89 1.93
N GLN A 58 -12.76 14.71 1.40
CA GLN A 58 -12.70 16.18 1.53
C GLN A 58 -11.34 16.75 1.12
N ASN A 59 -10.83 16.27 0.00
CA ASN A 59 -9.53 16.69 -0.56
C ASN A 59 -8.31 16.31 0.29
N GLN A 60 -8.50 15.53 1.33
CA GLN A 60 -7.39 15.07 2.16
C GLN A 60 -7.11 13.61 1.87
N ILE A 61 -5.84 13.25 1.87
CA ILE A 61 -5.43 11.87 1.66
C ILE A 61 -5.78 11.07 2.92
N VAL A 62 -6.51 9.99 2.72
CA VAL A 62 -6.91 9.08 3.80
C VAL A 62 -6.46 7.65 3.55
N GLY A 63 -5.87 7.38 2.41
CA GLY A 63 -5.34 6.05 2.10
C GLY A 63 -4.41 6.08 0.91
N PHE A 64 -3.52 5.10 0.84
CA PHE A 64 -2.55 4.98 -0.24
C PHE A 64 -2.10 3.54 -0.38
N CYS A 65 -1.82 3.13 -1.61
CA CYS A 65 -1.17 1.86 -1.89
C CYS A 65 -0.47 1.96 -3.25
N ALA A 66 0.74 1.45 -3.31
CA ALA A 66 1.55 1.49 -4.51
C ALA A 66 2.00 0.10 -4.93
N VAL A 67 2.38 -0.04 -6.19
CA VAL A 67 2.99 -1.23 -6.75
C VAL A 67 4.38 -0.87 -7.23
N GLU A 68 5.38 -1.54 -6.69
CA GLU A 68 6.74 -1.45 -7.19
C GLU A 68 6.96 -2.59 -8.16
N VAL A 69 7.18 -2.27 -9.43
CA VAL A 69 7.39 -3.28 -10.46
C VAL A 69 8.87 -3.54 -10.60
N TYR A 70 9.32 -4.72 -10.22
CA TYR A 70 10.73 -5.10 -10.31
C TYR A 70 11.05 -5.70 -11.68
N SER A 71 10.13 -6.46 -12.22
CA SER A 71 10.27 -7.09 -13.53
C SER A 71 8.89 -7.56 -13.98
N ARG A 72 8.81 -8.18 -15.15
CA ARG A 72 7.57 -8.82 -15.59
C ARG A 72 7.16 -9.99 -14.70
N LYS A 73 8.11 -10.55 -13.96
CA LYS A 73 7.83 -11.70 -13.10
C LYS A 73 7.33 -11.32 -11.73
N LEU A 74 7.75 -10.15 -11.22
CA LEU A 74 7.49 -9.82 -9.83
C LEU A 74 7.29 -8.33 -9.62
N ALA A 75 6.26 -8.02 -8.86
CA ALA A 75 6.03 -6.68 -8.30
C ALA A 75 5.68 -6.84 -6.84
N GLU A 76 5.68 -5.73 -6.11
CA GLU A 76 5.39 -5.73 -4.68
C GLU A 76 4.47 -4.58 -4.31
N LEU A 77 3.48 -4.87 -3.46
CA LEU A 77 2.69 -3.80 -2.83
C LEU A 77 3.56 -3.03 -1.85
N GLN A 78 3.52 -1.71 -1.96
CA GLN A 78 4.34 -0.82 -1.14
C GLN A 78 3.47 0.24 -0.47
N CYS A 79 3.81 0.60 0.75
CA CYS A 79 3.22 1.75 1.45
C CYS A 79 1.71 1.68 1.64
N MET A 80 1.13 0.51 1.79
CA MET A 80 -0.31 0.41 2.03
C MET A 80 -0.64 1.00 3.40
N ALA A 81 -1.44 2.05 3.42
CA ALA A 81 -1.84 2.72 4.66
C ALA A 81 -3.22 3.31 4.51
N VAL A 82 -4.01 3.22 5.58
CA VAL A 82 -5.35 3.78 5.64
C VAL A 82 -5.48 4.53 6.96
N SER A 83 -6.00 5.75 6.90
CA SER A 83 -6.21 6.55 8.10
C SER A 83 -7.05 5.80 9.13
N PRO A 84 -6.67 5.83 10.42
CA PRO A 84 -7.46 5.16 11.44
C PRO A 84 -8.91 5.60 11.52
N THR A 85 -9.19 6.85 11.12
CA THR A 85 -10.54 7.41 11.20
C THR A 85 -11.52 6.77 10.22
N ILE A 86 -11.02 6.12 9.17
CA ILE A 86 -11.86 5.52 8.13
C ILE A 86 -11.63 4.01 7.97
N ARG A 87 -10.92 3.39 8.90
CA ARG A 87 -10.70 1.94 8.85
C ARG A 87 -12.05 1.21 8.96
N ARG A 88 -12.09 -0.02 8.44
CA ARG A 88 -13.28 -0.87 8.42
C ARG A 88 -14.36 -0.44 7.43
N ARG A 89 -14.05 0.49 6.53
CA ARG A 89 -14.97 0.89 5.47
C ARG A 89 -14.60 0.26 4.12
N GLY A 90 -13.69 -0.70 4.13
CA GLY A 90 -13.27 -1.39 2.91
C GLY A 90 -12.31 -0.61 2.03
N VAL A 91 -11.79 0.52 2.52
CA VAL A 91 -10.88 1.36 1.71
C VAL A 91 -9.58 0.64 1.42
N GLY A 92 -9.00 -0.03 2.43
CA GLY A 92 -7.77 -0.79 2.22
C GLY A 92 -7.93 -1.87 1.17
N GLN A 93 -9.02 -2.63 1.25
CA GLN A 93 -9.31 -3.67 0.26
C GLN A 93 -9.49 -3.09 -1.14
N SER A 94 -10.17 -1.95 -1.24
CA SER A 94 -10.36 -1.29 -2.53
C SER A 94 -9.04 -0.81 -3.12
N LEU A 95 -8.17 -0.23 -2.28
CA LEU A 95 -6.84 0.20 -2.72
C LEU A 95 -6.02 -0.98 -3.23
N VAL A 96 -6.00 -2.07 -2.47
CA VAL A 96 -5.26 -3.27 -2.88
C VAL A 96 -5.83 -3.84 -4.18
N SER A 97 -7.15 -3.90 -4.30
CA SER A 97 -7.80 -4.40 -5.51
C SER A 97 -7.41 -3.58 -6.74
N ARG A 98 -7.36 -2.25 -6.61
CA ARG A 98 -6.92 -1.37 -7.70
C ARG A 98 -5.46 -1.60 -8.04
N CYS A 99 -4.63 -1.83 -7.04
CA CYS A 99 -3.20 -2.11 -7.26
C CYS A 99 -2.99 -3.48 -7.92
N VAL A 100 -3.77 -4.48 -7.56
CA VAL A 100 -3.73 -5.79 -8.23
C VAL A 100 -4.06 -5.61 -9.71
N GLU A 101 -5.06 -4.78 -10.02
CA GLU A 101 -5.43 -4.50 -11.41
C GLU A 101 -4.31 -3.78 -12.16
N LEU A 102 -3.64 -2.82 -11.52
CA LEU A 102 -2.47 -2.18 -12.13
C LEU A 102 -1.38 -3.20 -12.48
N ALA A 103 -1.10 -4.12 -11.56
CA ALA A 103 -0.11 -5.16 -11.79
C ALA A 103 -0.52 -6.06 -12.96
N ARG A 104 -1.81 -6.37 -13.03
CA ARG A 104 -2.33 -7.18 -14.14
C ARG A 104 -2.17 -6.46 -15.48
N GLU A 105 -2.50 -5.19 -15.53
CA GLU A 105 -2.36 -4.39 -16.74
C GLU A 105 -0.91 -4.29 -17.20
N GLU A 106 0.03 -4.26 -16.25
CA GLU A 106 1.45 -4.24 -16.56
C GLU A 106 2.01 -5.60 -16.95
N GLY A 107 1.19 -6.64 -16.93
CA GLY A 107 1.61 -7.98 -17.31
C GLY A 107 2.48 -8.69 -16.28
N VAL A 108 2.44 -8.23 -15.02
CA VAL A 108 3.22 -8.85 -13.94
C VAL A 108 2.63 -10.20 -13.60
N LEU A 109 3.49 -11.21 -13.53
CA LEU A 109 3.05 -12.58 -13.25
C LEU A 109 2.72 -12.80 -11.78
N GLU A 110 3.45 -12.16 -10.88
CA GLU A 110 3.29 -12.39 -9.45
C GLU A 110 3.39 -11.07 -8.69
N LEU A 111 2.43 -10.82 -7.81
CA LEU A 111 2.43 -9.65 -6.95
C LEU A 111 2.64 -10.10 -5.52
N MET A 112 3.72 -9.62 -4.91
CA MET A 112 4.11 -9.97 -3.56
C MET A 112 3.60 -8.90 -2.59
N ALA A 113 3.26 -9.31 -1.39
CA ALA A 113 3.01 -8.38 -0.29
C ALA A 113 3.71 -8.92 0.96
N ILE A 114 4.42 -8.04 1.64
CA ILE A 114 5.10 -8.39 2.89
C ILE A 114 4.35 -7.67 4.00
N SER A 115 3.80 -8.41 4.93
CA SER A 115 2.98 -7.85 6.00
C SER A 115 2.95 -8.79 7.19
N SER A 116 2.72 -8.23 8.36
CA SER A 116 2.41 -9.00 9.55
C SER A 116 0.91 -9.31 9.68
N SER A 117 0.10 -8.84 8.74
CA SER A 117 -1.36 -9.00 8.78
C SER A 117 -1.84 -10.00 7.74
N ASP A 118 -1.72 -11.28 8.06
CA ASP A 118 -2.17 -12.36 7.19
C ASP A 118 -3.65 -12.26 6.87
N GLU A 119 -4.45 -11.94 7.87
CA GLU A 119 -5.90 -11.91 7.76
C GLU A 119 -6.35 -10.91 6.70
N PHE A 120 -5.79 -9.70 6.73
CA PHE A 120 -6.12 -8.68 5.77
C PHE A 120 -5.73 -9.10 4.35
N LEU A 121 -4.51 -9.57 4.16
CA LEU A 121 -4.04 -9.98 2.83
C LEU A 121 -4.84 -11.17 2.30
N ASN A 122 -5.18 -12.13 3.15
CA ASN A 122 -6.02 -13.25 2.76
C ASN A 122 -7.39 -12.75 2.28
N SER A 123 -7.95 -11.74 2.94
CA SER A 123 -9.23 -11.16 2.54
C SER A 123 -9.16 -10.48 1.18
N CYS A 124 -7.96 -10.05 0.76
CA CYS A 124 -7.72 -9.43 -0.55
C CYS A 124 -7.36 -10.45 -1.63
N GLY A 125 -7.40 -11.74 -1.32
CA GLY A 125 -7.11 -12.79 -2.28
C GLY A 125 -5.65 -13.23 -2.32
N PHE A 126 -4.80 -12.69 -1.45
CA PHE A 126 -3.42 -13.14 -1.35
C PHE A 126 -3.35 -14.44 -0.54
N GLY A 127 -2.40 -15.28 -0.91
CA GLY A 127 -2.11 -16.49 -0.18
C GLY A 127 -0.60 -16.66 -0.04
N HIS A 128 -0.21 -17.61 0.78
CA HIS A 128 1.19 -17.98 0.87
C HIS A 128 1.60 -18.69 -0.43
N SER A 129 2.88 -18.76 -0.68
CA SER A 129 3.39 -19.48 -1.84
C SER A 129 2.86 -20.91 -1.84
N LEU A 130 2.62 -21.44 -3.03
CA LEU A 130 2.15 -22.81 -3.18
C LEU A 130 3.17 -23.80 -2.60
N PRO A 131 2.73 -25.00 -2.18
CA PRO A 131 3.66 -26.04 -1.75
C PRO A 131 4.74 -26.24 -2.81
N GLN A 132 5.98 -26.40 -2.39
CA GLN A 132 7.15 -26.59 -3.25
C GLN A 132 7.62 -25.33 -3.99
N GLN A 133 6.98 -24.20 -3.78
CA GLN A 133 7.49 -22.95 -4.32
C GLN A 133 8.62 -22.40 -3.47
N LYS A 134 9.41 -21.56 -4.10
CA LYS A 134 10.53 -20.89 -3.43
C LYS A 134 10.01 -19.91 -2.39
N ARG A 135 10.69 -19.86 -1.25
CA ARG A 135 10.40 -18.91 -0.18
C ARG A 135 11.44 -17.81 -0.19
N ALA A 136 11.06 -16.62 0.26
CA ALA A 136 11.99 -15.52 0.44
C ALA A 136 12.79 -15.73 1.74
N PHE A 137 14.08 -15.48 1.66
CA PHE A 137 14.96 -15.52 2.82
C PHE A 137 15.64 -14.17 2.94
N PHE A 138 15.87 -13.73 4.17
CA PHE A 138 16.44 -12.42 4.44
C PHE A 138 17.67 -12.53 5.31
N ILE A 139 18.62 -11.63 5.09
CA ILE A 139 19.77 -11.43 5.96
C ILE A 139 19.96 -9.92 6.09
N GLN A 140 20.37 -9.48 7.28
CA GLN A 140 20.71 -8.09 7.56
C GLN A 140 22.24 -7.99 7.61
N PRO A 141 22.88 -7.61 6.49
CA PRO A 141 24.35 -7.66 6.42
C PRO A 141 25.05 -6.66 7.32
N GLN A 142 24.32 -5.66 7.84
CA GLN A 142 24.89 -4.68 8.76
C GLN A 142 24.81 -5.12 10.23
N GLU A 143 24.17 -6.25 10.51
CA GLU A 143 24.08 -6.81 11.85
C GLU A 143 25.04 -8.00 11.96
N GLU A 144 25.58 -8.21 13.17
CA GLU A 144 26.45 -9.36 13.40
C GLU A 144 25.61 -10.63 13.50
N PRO A 145 26.11 -11.76 12.97
CA PRO A 145 25.41 -13.04 13.09
C PRO A 145 25.17 -13.38 14.55
N GLY A 146 23.92 -13.76 14.85
CA GLY A 146 23.55 -14.19 16.20
C GLY A 146 23.13 -13.08 17.14
N SER A 147 23.06 -11.82 16.67
CA SER A 147 22.56 -10.71 17.52
C SER A 147 21.06 -10.51 17.42
#